data_eaef106d2396e3e539ad8b50caed8a60
#
_entry.id   eaef106d2396e3e539ad8b50caed8a60
#
_cell.length_a   1.000
_cell.length_b   1.000
_cell.length_c   1.000
_cell.angle_alpha   90.00
_cell.angle_beta   90.00
_cell.angle_gamma   90.00
#
_symmetry.space_group_name_H-M   'P 1'
#
loop_
_entity.id
_entity.type
_entity.pdbx_description
1 polymer ?
#
loop_
_entity_poly.entity_id
_entity_poly.type
_entity_poly.pdbx_seq_one_letter_code
_entity_poly.pdbx_strand_id
1 'polypeptide(L)'
;VHRLRHLSVTAVVGLFTAYSYVATVLVVAWYLRRGSADLSVGGSLLWAALSYMPWLAVAGLTWAVIRRTGAGWRAIGLLAAVMLVAVPLIAAMNARTDISFLNHAGEGGEWSTRTIDRLPVVLLLYTAVVAVGLAA
;
A
#
# COMPACT_ATOMS: atom_id res chain seq x y z
N VAL A 1 33.40 -7.12 0.88
CA VAL A 1 33.02 -5.77 0.44
C VAL A 1 31.73 -5.81 -0.36
N HIS A 2 31.60 -6.78 -1.29
CA HIS A 2 30.36 -6.91 -2.09
C HIS A 2 29.14 -7.30 -1.24
N ARG A 3 29.32 -8.15 -0.23
CA ARG A 3 28.24 -8.52 0.70
C ARG A 3 27.73 -7.34 1.52
N LEU A 4 28.65 -6.49 1.97
CA LEU A 4 28.30 -5.29 2.75
C LEU A 4 27.55 -4.27 1.88
N ARG A 5 27.96 -4.09 0.63
CA ARG A 5 27.22 -3.20 -0.29
C ARG A 5 25.81 -3.72 -0.58
N HIS A 6 25.66 -5.03 -0.75
CA HIS A 6 24.36 -5.65 -1.03
C HIS A 6 23.42 -5.54 0.17
N LEU A 7 23.92 -5.81 1.37
CA LEU A 7 23.17 -5.61 2.61
C LEU A 7 22.84 -4.15 2.84
N SER A 8 23.76 -3.23 2.50
CA SER A 8 23.54 -1.80 2.62
C SER A 8 22.39 -1.32 1.71
N VAL A 9 22.36 -1.78 0.46
CA VAL A 9 21.27 -1.43 -0.47
C VAL A 9 19.93 -1.95 0.03
N THR A 10 19.86 -3.21 0.45
CA THR A 10 18.63 -3.80 1.00
C THR A 10 18.19 -3.07 2.27
N ALA A 11 19.12 -2.73 3.15
CA ALA A 11 18.83 -1.98 4.37
C ALA A 11 18.30 -0.57 4.04
N VAL A 12 18.92 0.11 3.08
CA VAL A 12 18.48 1.45 2.65
C VAL A 12 17.07 1.39 2.05
N VAL A 13 16.79 0.41 1.19
CA VAL A 13 15.47 0.21 0.60
C VAL A 13 14.44 -0.09 1.69
N GLY A 14 14.77 -0.96 2.63
CA GLY A 14 13.89 -1.29 3.75
C GLY A 14 13.60 -0.09 4.64
N LEU A 15 14.63 0.68 4.99
CA LEU A 15 14.47 1.90 5.80
C LEU A 15 13.63 2.95 5.06
N PHE A 16 13.89 3.14 3.77
CA PHE A 16 13.12 4.08 2.96
C PHE A 16 11.64 3.67 2.88
N THR A 17 11.37 2.38 2.68
CA THR A 17 10.02 1.84 2.65
C THR A 17 9.32 2.05 3.99
N ALA A 18 9.98 1.74 5.10
CA ALA A 18 9.44 1.95 6.44
C ALA A 18 9.15 3.42 6.70
N TYR A 19 10.09 4.30 6.36
CA TYR A 19 9.92 5.75 6.51
C TYR A 19 8.73 6.23 5.67
N SER A 20 8.64 5.82 4.41
CA SER A 20 7.55 6.19 3.52
C SER A 20 6.20 5.73 4.05
N TYR A 21 6.15 4.52 4.60
CA TYR A 21 4.93 3.99 5.21
C TYR A 21 4.50 4.82 6.41
N VAL A 22 5.41 5.07 7.34
CA VAL A 22 5.11 5.85 8.55
C VAL A 22 4.69 7.28 8.19
N ALA A 23 5.41 7.92 7.27
CA ALA A 23 5.07 9.26 6.80
C ALA A 23 3.68 9.29 6.15
N THR A 24 3.37 8.30 5.31
CA THR A 24 2.05 8.18 4.66
C THR A 24 0.95 8.01 5.70
N VAL A 25 1.14 7.15 6.69
CA VAL A 25 0.18 6.92 7.77
C VAL A 25 -0.10 8.22 8.52
N LEU A 26 0.94 8.94 8.90
CA LEU A 26 0.80 10.19 9.65
C LEU A 26 0.08 11.27 8.84
N VAL A 27 0.48 11.46 7.58
CA VAL A 27 -0.13 12.47 6.70
C VAL A 27 -1.59 12.15 6.40
N VAL A 28 -1.88 10.90 6.08
CA VAL A 28 -3.25 10.47 5.73
C VAL A 28 -4.16 10.54 6.97
N ALA A 29 -3.67 10.13 8.14
CA ALA A 29 -4.44 10.24 9.37
C ALA A 29 -4.76 11.69 9.72
N TRP A 30 -3.77 12.59 9.57
CA TRP A 30 -3.98 14.02 9.78
C TRP A 30 -5.02 14.58 8.80
N TYR A 31 -4.91 14.20 7.54
CA TYR A 31 -5.83 14.65 6.49
C TYR A 31 -7.25 14.15 6.75
N LEU A 32 -7.41 12.90 7.16
CA LEU A 32 -8.71 12.33 7.50
C LEU A 32 -9.36 13.07 8.66
N ARG A 33 -8.60 13.42 9.68
CA ARG A 33 -9.12 14.14 10.84
C ARG A 33 -9.58 15.56 10.50
N ARG A 34 -8.96 16.20 9.52
CA ARG A 34 -9.43 17.51 9.05
C ARG A 34 -10.81 17.44 8.41
N GLY A 35 -11.10 16.33 7.72
CA GLY A 35 -12.38 16.12 7.06
C GLY A 35 -13.46 15.52 7.95
N SER A 36 -13.08 14.87 9.07
CA SER A 36 -14.01 14.16 9.95
C SER A 36 -13.63 14.38 11.41
N ALA A 37 -14.35 15.29 12.07
CA ALA A 37 -14.11 15.66 13.47
C ALA A 37 -14.44 14.55 14.46
N ASP A 38 -15.22 13.54 14.04
CA ASP A 38 -15.69 12.47 14.90
C ASP A 38 -14.67 11.35 15.13
N LEU A 39 -13.59 11.32 14.34
CA LEU A 39 -12.55 10.32 14.49
C LEU A 39 -11.50 10.79 15.49
N SER A 40 -11.17 9.90 16.45
CA SER A 40 -10.08 10.14 17.39
C SER A 40 -8.72 10.08 16.68
N VAL A 41 -7.67 10.61 17.34
CA VAL A 41 -6.29 10.50 16.83
C VAL A 41 -5.90 9.04 16.66
N GLY A 42 -6.17 8.21 17.68
CA GLY A 42 -5.85 6.79 17.64
C GLY A 42 -6.62 6.06 16.56
N GLY A 43 -7.91 6.36 16.38
CA GLY A 43 -8.74 5.77 15.33
C GLY A 43 -8.25 6.14 13.93
N SER A 44 -7.87 7.39 13.70
CA SER A 44 -7.33 7.84 12.41
C SER A 44 -6.00 7.18 12.08
N LEU A 45 -5.11 7.07 13.06
CA LEU A 45 -3.82 6.40 12.88
C LEU A 45 -4.01 4.91 12.59
N LEU A 46 -4.91 4.24 13.32
CA LEU A 46 -5.19 2.83 13.08
C LEU A 46 -5.81 2.59 11.70
N TRP A 47 -6.76 3.42 11.30
CA TRP A 47 -7.35 3.33 9.97
C TRP A 47 -6.30 3.48 8.88
N ALA A 48 -5.45 4.49 8.98
CA ALA A 48 -4.41 4.73 7.99
C ALA A 48 -3.39 3.58 7.97
N ALA A 49 -2.98 3.09 9.13
CA ALA A 49 -2.05 1.97 9.23
C ALA A 49 -2.61 0.71 8.57
N LEU A 50 -3.86 0.37 8.85
CA LEU A 50 -4.51 -0.81 8.27
C LEU A 50 -4.78 -0.64 6.77
N SER A 51 -5.15 0.57 6.33
CA SER A 51 -5.43 0.84 4.91
C SER A 51 -4.18 0.72 4.04
N TYR A 52 -3.02 1.11 4.56
CA TYR A 52 -1.76 1.12 3.81
C TYR A 52 -0.84 -0.05 4.11
N MET A 53 -1.18 -0.91 5.09
CA MET A 53 -0.40 -2.10 5.41
C MET A 53 -0.22 -3.05 4.22
N PRO A 54 -1.23 -3.30 3.37
CA PRO A 54 -1.06 -4.16 2.19
C PRO A 54 0.03 -3.67 1.24
N TRP A 55 0.33 -2.38 1.23
CA TRP A 55 1.38 -1.81 0.38
C TRP A 55 2.78 -2.24 0.80
N LEU A 56 2.99 -2.52 2.08
CA LEU A 56 4.24 -3.14 2.55
C LEU A 56 4.41 -4.53 1.97
N ALA A 57 3.33 -5.30 1.92
CA ALA A 57 3.34 -6.63 1.31
C ALA A 57 3.61 -6.55 -0.20
N VAL A 58 3.00 -5.61 -0.90
CA VAL A 58 3.23 -5.38 -2.34
C VAL A 58 4.68 -4.98 -2.58
N ALA A 59 5.23 -4.06 -1.78
CA ALA A 59 6.62 -3.64 -1.90
C ALA A 59 7.58 -4.82 -1.68
N GLY A 60 7.35 -5.61 -0.64
CA GLY A 60 8.15 -6.79 -0.34
C GLY A 60 8.07 -7.84 -1.45
N LEU A 61 6.89 -8.11 -1.96
CA LEU A 61 6.69 -9.05 -3.06
C LEU A 61 7.40 -8.56 -4.34
N THR A 62 7.25 -7.28 -4.67
CA THR A 62 7.92 -6.68 -5.83
C THR A 62 9.43 -6.84 -5.72
N TRP A 63 9.99 -6.54 -4.56
CA TRP A 63 11.42 -6.68 -4.33
C TRP A 63 11.88 -8.13 -4.44
N ALA A 64 11.13 -9.07 -3.85
CA ALA A 64 11.44 -10.50 -3.91
C ALA A 64 11.40 -11.03 -5.36
N VAL A 65 10.39 -10.64 -6.14
CA VAL A 65 10.27 -11.04 -7.54
C VAL A 65 11.44 -10.51 -8.36
N ILE A 66 11.77 -9.24 -8.20
CA ILE A 66 12.87 -8.61 -8.94
C ILE A 66 14.21 -9.27 -8.59
N ARG A 67 14.42 -9.59 -7.31
CA ARG A 67 15.67 -10.24 -6.89
C ARG A 67 15.80 -11.66 -7.41
N ARG A 68 14.70 -12.38 -7.59
CA ARG A 68 14.72 -13.77 -8.08
C ARG A 68 14.80 -13.87 -9.58
N THR A 69 14.10 -12.99 -10.30
CA THR A 69 13.95 -13.08 -11.76
C THR A 69 14.70 -11.99 -12.51
N GLY A 70 15.24 -10.99 -11.80
CA GLY A 70 15.80 -9.79 -12.42
C GLY A 70 14.72 -8.80 -12.84
N ALA A 71 15.11 -7.58 -13.16
CA ALA A 71 14.20 -6.51 -13.59
C ALA A 71 13.93 -6.59 -15.09
N GLY A 72 13.32 -7.69 -15.53
CA GLY A 72 13.05 -7.94 -16.95
C GLY A 72 11.59 -8.29 -17.20
N TRP A 73 11.32 -8.81 -18.39
CA TRP A 73 9.96 -9.17 -18.81
C TRP A 73 9.32 -10.22 -17.93
N ARG A 74 10.10 -11.14 -17.34
CA ARG A 74 9.58 -12.14 -16.40
C ARG A 74 9.02 -11.49 -15.14
N ALA A 75 9.75 -10.53 -14.59
CA ALA A 75 9.28 -9.79 -13.41
C ALA A 75 8.00 -9.01 -13.73
N ILE A 76 7.98 -8.32 -14.87
CA ILE A 76 6.81 -7.57 -15.31
C ILE A 76 5.60 -8.50 -15.49
N GLY A 77 5.79 -9.64 -16.14
CA GLY A 77 4.72 -10.61 -16.34
C GLY A 77 4.16 -11.18 -15.04
N LEU A 78 5.04 -11.57 -14.11
CA LEU A 78 4.63 -12.09 -12.81
C LEU A 78 3.90 -11.04 -11.98
N LEU A 79 4.42 -9.81 -11.95
CA LEU A 79 3.80 -8.73 -11.19
C LEU A 79 2.48 -8.30 -11.81
N ALA A 80 2.34 -8.34 -13.14
CA ALA A 80 1.07 -8.10 -13.81
C ALA A 80 0.04 -9.18 -13.48
N ALA A 81 0.45 -10.45 -13.43
CA ALA A 81 -0.44 -11.54 -13.04
C ALA A 81 -0.89 -11.40 -11.59
N VAL A 82 0.02 -11.05 -10.69
CA VAL A 82 -0.30 -10.81 -9.27
C VAL A 82 -1.24 -9.61 -9.14
N MET A 83 -1.08 -8.59 -9.98
CA MET A 83 -1.95 -7.41 -9.99
C MET A 83 -3.42 -7.77 -10.16
N LEU A 84 -3.74 -8.74 -11.01
CA LEU A 84 -5.12 -9.16 -11.26
C LEU A 84 -5.81 -9.68 -10.00
N VAL A 85 -5.05 -10.22 -9.04
CA VAL A 85 -5.57 -10.70 -7.76
C VAL A 85 -5.39 -9.66 -6.67
N ALA A 86 -4.23 -9.02 -6.61
CA ALA A 86 -3.86 -8.11 -5.53
C ALA A 86 -4.70 -6.83 -5.54
N VAL A 87 -4.92 -6.22 -6.69
CA VAL A 87 -5.65 -4.95 -6.79
C VAL A 87 -7.10 -5.09 -6.30
N PRO A 88 -7.91 -6.06 -6.78
CA PRO A 88 -9.25 -6.24 -6.22
C PRO A 88 -9.24 -6.62 -4.74
N LEU A 89 -8.29 -7.44 -4.30
CA LEU A 89 -8.19 -7.86 -2.91
C LEU A 89 -7.87 -6.67 -1.99
N ILE A 90 -6.90 -5.86 -2.36
CA ILE A 90 -6.53 -4.66 -1.58
C ILE A 90 -7.70 -3.66 -1.56
N ALA A 91 -8.36 -3.46 -2.70
CA ALA A 91 -9.52 -2.57 -2.77
C ALA A 91 -10.65 -3.04 -1.85
N ALA A 92 -10.92 -4.35 -1.83
CA ALA A 92 -11.94 -4.93 -0.94
C ALA A 92 -11.55 -4.80 0.52
N MET A 93 -10.29 -5.04 0.87
CA MET A 93 -9.80 -4.88 2.25
C MET A 93 -9.87 -3.42 2.70
N ASN A 94 -9.46 -2.49 1.85
CA ASN A 94 -9.54 -1.05 2.16
C ASN A 94 -10.98 -0.59 2.31
N ALA A 95 -11.88 -1.08 1.46
CA ALA A 95 -13.31 -0.76 1.56
C ALA A 95 -13.89 -1.24 2.90
N ARG A 96 -13.52 -2.44 3.33
CA ARG A 96 -13.95 -2.99 4.62
C ARG A 96 -13.41 -2.18 5.79
N THR A 97 -12.15 -1.75 5.71
CA THR A 97 -11.55 -0.88 6.72
C THR A 97 -12.28 0.46 6.79
N ASP A 98 -12.59 1.05 5.64
CA ASP A 98 -13.37 2.30 5.57
C ASP A 98 -14.72 2.14 6.27
N ILE A 99 -15.45 1.07 5.97
CA ILE A 99 -16.77 0.82 6.59
C ILE A 99 -16.64 0.67 8.10
N SER A 100 -15.62 -0.07 8.56
CA SER A 100 -15.42 -0.30 10.00
C SER A 100 -15.11 0.98 10.76
N PHE A 101 -14.31 1.89 10.19
CA PHE A 101 -13.86 3.10 10.88
C PHE A 101 -14.72 4.34 10.58
N LEU A 102 -15.20 4.47 9.35
CA LEU A 102 -15.91 5.66 8.88
C LEU A 102 -17.43 5.54 9.03
N ASN A 103 -17.95 4.33 9.21
CA ASN A 103 -19.39 4.12 9.33
C ASN A 103 -19.97 4.79 10.56
N HIS A 104 -19.18 4.96 11.63
CA HIS A 104 -19.59 5.70 12.83
C HIS A 104 -19.84 7.17 12.54
N ALA A 105 -19.16 7.73 11.52
CA ALA A 105 -19.36 9.10 11.07
C ALA A 105 -20.40 9.20 9.93
N GLY A 106 -21.02 8.10 9.53
CA GLY A 106 -21.98 8.06 8.42
C GLY A 106 -21.37 8.12 7.04
N GLU A 107 -20.05 7.99 6.93
CA GLU A 107 -19.30 8.11 5.67
C GLU A 107 -18.91 6.77 5.05
N GLY A 108 -19.22 5.64 5.71
CA GLY A 108 -18.75 4.33 5.28
C GLY A 108 -19.30 3.84 3.94
N GLY A 109 -20.62 4.01 3.73
CA GLY A 109 -21.27 3.55 2.49
C GLY A 109 -21.35 2.03 2.39
N GLU A 110 -21.72 1.54 1.20
CA GLU A 110 -21.78 0.11 0.90
C GLU A 110 -20.39 -0.44 0.54
N TRP A 111 -20.12 -1.67 0.96
CA TRP A 111 -18.84 -2.31 0.73
C TRP A 111 -18.54 -2.50 -0.76
N SER A 112 -19.52 -2.93 -1.57
CA SER A 112 -19.31 -3.14 -3.00
C SER A 112 -19.02 -1.83 -3.74
N THR A 113 -19.75 -0.77 -3.42
CA THR A 113 -19.54 0.55 -4.01
C THR A 113 -18.16 1.10 -3.64
N ARG A 114 -17.79 0.97 -2.36
CA ARG A 114 -16.47 1.39 -1.88
C ARG A 114 -15.34 0.62 -2.55
N THR A 115 -15.52 -0.69 -2.74
CA THR A 115 -14.53 -1.53 -3.44
C THR A 115 -14.31 -1.04 -4.87
N ILE A 116 -15.39 -0.78 -5.60
CA ILE A 116 -15.32 -0.30 -6.98
C ILE A 116 -14.66 1.07 -7.04
N ASP A 117 -14.99 1.97 -6.14
CA ASP A 117 -14.42 3.32 -6.08
C ASP A 117 -12.92 3.29 -5.77
N ARG A 118 -12.46 2.28 -5.04
CA ARG A 118 -11.06 2.10 -4.67
C ARG A 118 -10.20 1.49 -5.78
N LEU A 119 -10.81 0.79 -6.74
CA LEU A 119 -10.06 0.07 -7.78
C LEU A 119 -9.09 0.97 -8.55
N PRO A 120 -9.47 2.16 -9.06
CA PRO A 120 -8.54 2.99 -9.82
C PRO A 120 -7.35 3.45 -8.98
N VAL A 121 -7.58 3.87 -7.73
CA VAL A 121 -6.52 4.34 -6.84
C VAL A 121 -5.57 3.21 -6.49
N VAL A 122 -6.11 2.02 -6.17
CA VAL A 122 -5.30 0.84 -5.84
C VAL A 122 -4.47 0.42 -7.05
N LEU A 123 -5.06 0.41 -8.25
CA LEU A 123 -4.34 0.11 -9.48
C LEU A 123 -3.19 1.09 -9.71
N LEU A 124 -3.44 2.39 -9.54
CA LEU A 124 -2.42 3.42 -9.70
C LEU A 124 -1.28 3.23 -8.70
N LEU A 125 -1.61 3.00 -7.43
CA LEU A 125 -0.61 2.79 -6.39
C LEU A 125 0.21 1.52 -6.62
N TYR A 126 -0.45 0.43 -7.03
CA TYR A 126 0.25 -0.81 -7.36
C TYR A 126 1.25 -0.59 -8.49
N THR A 127 0.81 0.05 -9.57
CA THR A 127 1.67 0.38 -10.70
C THR A 127 2.85 1.24 -10.27
N ALA A 128 2.62 2.24 -9.41
CA ALA A 128 3.67 3.10 -8.91
C ALA A 128 4.70 2.32 -8.08
N VAL A 129 4.26 1.44 -7.18
CA VAL A 129 5.16 0.62 -6.36
C VAL A 129 6.00 -0.29 -7.23
N VAL A 130 5.39 -0.95 -8.21
CA VAL A 130 6.10 -1.83 -9.14
C VAL A 130 7.09 -1.05 -9.99
N ALA A 131 6.70 0.11 -10.50
CA ALA A 131 7.57 0.94 -11.32
C ALA A 131 8.80 1.42 -10.55
N VAL A 132 8.61 1.87 -9.30
CA VAL A 132 9.72 2.27 -8.43
C VAL A 132 10.64 1.08 -8.15
N GLY A 133 10.07 -0.09 -7.87
CA GLY A 133 10.86 -1.30 -7.66
C GLY A 133 11.68 -1.70 -8.87
N LEU A 134 11.11 -1.63 -10.07
CA LEU A 134 11.80 -1.95 -11.31
C LEU A 134 12.89 -0.91 -11.64
N ALA A 135 12.70 0.34 -11.28
CA ALA A 135 13.68 1.40 -11.49
C ALA A 135 14.86 1.35 -10.51
N ALA A 136 14.63 0.76 -9.35
CA ALA A 136 15.69 0.60 -8.35
C ALA A 136 16.60 -0.56 -8.71
#